data_2bc48af53741dba8283811b4790b58d0
#
_entry.id   2bc48af53741dba8283811b4790b58d0
#
_cell.length_a   1.000
_cell.length_b   1.000
_cell.length_c   1.000
_cell.angle_alpha   90.00
_cell.angle_beta   90.00
_cell.angle_gamma   90.00
#
_symmetry.space_group_name_H-M   'P 1'
#
loop_
_entity.id
_entity.type
_entity.pdbx_description
1 polymer ?
#
loop_
_entity_poly.entity_id
_entity_poly.type
_entity_poly.pdbx_seq_one_letter_code
_entity_poly.pdbx_strand_id
1 'polypeptide(L)'
;MLKFLEQVRKPTLDLPVEVRRKMWFKPFIQSYLVVFIGYLTMYLIRKNFNVAQNDMISTYGLSMTDLGLIGLGFSITYGIGKTVVSYYADGKNTKQFLPFMLILSGLAMLGFSFSMGGGSASLFLMVAFYALSGFFQSTGGPSSYSTITKWTPRNKRGSYLGLWNMSHNVGGAGAAGVALFGANYLFDGHVIGMFVFPSIIAIIVGFIGMRFGSDSPEAYGLGKVEELFDEAVSEEDTAAEENQMTKKEIFVEYVLKNKVIWLLCFAN
;
A
#
# COMPACT_ATOMS: atom_id res chain seq x y z
N MET A 1 -3.49 10.24 -18.79
CA MET A 1 -3.74 9.10 -17.84
C MET A 1 -2.55 8.17 -17.87
N LEU A 2 -2.07 7.68 -16.72
CA LEU A 2 -0.85 6.88 -16.66
C LEU A 2 -1.15 5.46 -17.17
N LYS A 3 -0.74 5.14 -18.40
CA LYS A 3 -1.03 3.86 -19.09
C LYS A 3 -0.58 2.63 -18.30
N PHE A 4 0.50 2.72 -17.52
CA PHE A 4 1.01 1.60 -16.73
C PHE A 4 0.10 1.20 -15.54
N LEU A 5 -0.87 2.05 -15.19
CA LEU A 5 -1.89 1.76 -14.18
C LEU A 5 -3.16 1.14 -14.76
N GLU A 6 -3.25 0.93 -16.06
CA GLU A 6 -4.37 0.25 -16.67
C GLU A 6 -4.28 -1.26 -16.43
N GLN A 7 -5.43 -1.91 -16.27
CA GLN A 7 -5.47 -3.37 -16.16
C GLN A 7 -5.06 -4.00 -17.48
N VAL A 8 -4.18 -4.98 -17.40
CA VAL A 8 -3.80 -5.78 -18.56
C VAL A 8 -4.64 -7.05 -18.53
N ARG A 9 -5.52 -7.22 -19.53
CA ARG A 9 -6.29 -8.45 -19.73
C ARG A 9 -5.92 -9.05 -21.08
N LYS A 10 -5.52 -10.32 -21.06
CA LYS A 10 -5.21 -11.09 -22.27
C LYS A 10 -6.30 -12.12 -22.48
N PRO A 11 -6.56 -12.51 -23.73
CA PRO A 11 -7.41 -13.65 -24.02
C PRO A 11 -6.92 -14.88 -23.27
N THR A 12 -7.86 -15.68 -22.78
CA THR A 12 -7.53 -16.94 -22.09
C THR A 12 -6.79 -17.87 -23.06
N LEU A 13 -5.67 -18.44 -22.60
CA LEU A 13 -4.89 -19.39 -23.38
C LEU A 13 -5.74 -20.65 -23.67
N ASP A 14 -5.68 -21.12 -24.89
CA ASP A 14 -6.33 -22.38 -25.31
C ASP A 14 -5.51 -23.59 -24.81
N LEU A 15 -5.54 -23.77 -23.49
CA LEU A 15 -4.85 -24.84 -22.76
C LEU A 15 -5.80 -25.43 -21.70
N PRO A 16 -5.68 -26.75 -21.41
CA PRO A 16 -6.43 -27.37 -20.33
C PRO A 16 -6.26 -26.63 -18.99
N VAL A 17 -7.31 -26.61 -18.17
CA VAL A 17 -7.33 -25.90 -16.88
C VAL A 17 -6.20 -26.36 -15.97
N GLU A 18 -5.89 -27.67 -15.95
CA GLU A 18 -4.80 -28.20 -15.13
C GLU A 18 -3.43 -27.63 -15.53
N VAL A 19 -3.20 -27.36 -16.82
CA VAL A 19 -1.96 -26.76 -17.31
C VAL A 19 -1.90 -25.28 -16.88
N ARG A 20 -3.00 -24.56 -17.08
CA ARG A 20 -3.11 -23.16 -16.64
C ARG A 20 -2.95 -23.02 -15.13
N ARG A 21 -3.48 -23.95 -14.32
CA ARG A 21 -3.33 -24.00 -12.85
C ARG A 21 -1.87 -24.22 -12.43
N LYS A 22 -1.10 -25.04 -13.14
CA LYS A 22 0.33 -25.20 -12.89
C LYS A 22 1.12 -23.92 -13.20
N MET A 23 0.72 -23.19 -14.25
CA MET A 23 1.36 -21.91 -14.63
C MET A 23 1.01 -20.78 -13.65
N TRP A 24 -0.09 -20.88 -12.90
CA TRP A 24 -0.58 -19.85 -11.97
C TRP A 24 0.38 -19.56 -10.82
N PHE A 25 1.05 -20.56 -10.27
CA PHE A 25 1.80 -20.45 -9.00
C PHE A 25 2.94 -19.40 -9.06
N LYS A 26 3.76 -19.41 -10.11
CA LYS A 26 4.90 -18.48 -10.22
C LYS A 26 4.49 -17.01 -10.29
N PRO A 27 3.59 -16.58 -11.19
CA PRO A 27 3.13 -15.21 -11.23
C PRO A 27 2.31 -14.80 -9.99
N PHE A 28 1.60 -15.73 -9.36
CA PHE A 28 0.94 -15.51 -8.08
C PHE A 28 1.95 -15.13 -6.99
N ILE A 29 2.98 -15.94 -6.78
CA ILE A 29 4.00 -15.67 -5.76
C ILE A 29 4.71 -14.34 -6.03
N GLN A 30 5.02 -14.03 -7.28
CA GLN A 30 5.62 -12.73 -7.63
C GLN A 30 4.71 -11.56 -7.25
N SER A 31 3.43 -11.64 -7.60
CA SER A 31 2.44 -10.60 -7.28
C SER A 31 2.22 -10.48 -5.77
N TYR A 32 2.14 -11.60 -5.08
CA TYR A 32 1.97 -11.67 -3.63
C TYR A 32 3.17 -11.07 -2.88
N LEU A 33 4.40 -11.40 -3.29
CA LEU A 33 5.61 -10.85 -2.67
C LEU A 33 5.74 -9.35 -2.91
N VAL A 34 5.33 -8.85 -4.08
CA VAL A 34 5.33 -7.40 -4.34
C VAL A 34 4.42 -6.66 -3.35
N VAL A 35 3.19 -7.15 -3.13
CA VAL A 35 2.27 -6.48 -2.20
C VAL A 35 2.67 -6.71 -0.73
N PHE A 36 3.23 -7.86 -0.40
CA PHE A 36 3.73 -8.17 0.95
C PHE A 36 4.91 -7.27 1.32
N ILE A 37 5.95 -7.25 0.50
CA ILE A 37 7.17 -6.46 0.74
C ILE A 37 6.88 -4.96 0.61
N GLY A 38 6.05 -4.56 -0.37
CA GLY A 38 5.63 -3.18 -0.53
C GLY A 38 4.90 -2.64 0.70
N TYR A 39 3.95 -3.41 1.24
CA TYR A 39 3.20 -3.02 2.44
C TYR A 39 4.06 -3.03 3.71
N LEU A 40 4.95 -4.02 3.84
CA LEU A 40 5.99 -4.06 4.90
C LEU A 40 6.82 -2.77 4.86
N THR A 41 7.30 -2.38 3.69
CA THR A 41 8.16 -1.21 3.52
C THR A 41 7.43 0.10 3.80
N MET A 42 6.12 0.20 3.50
CA MET A 42 5.31 1.34 3.90
C MET A 42 5.29 1.52 5.42
N TYR A 43 5.17 0.42 6.19
CA TYR A 43 5.21 0.48 7.65
C TYR A 43 6.60 0.78 8.19
N LEU A 44 7.62 0.27 7.52
CA LEU A 44 9.01 0.56 7.87
C LEU A 44 9.27 2.08 7.82
N ILE A 45 8.92 2.76 6.72
CA ILE A 45 9.14 4.23 6.61
C ILE A 45 8.19 5.07 7.46
N ARG A 46 7.00 4.57 7.79
CA ARG A 46 6.02 5.25 8.64
C ARG A 46 6.46 5.29 10.11
N LYS A 47 6.94 4.17 10.62
CA LYS A 47 7.29 4.02 12.04
C LYS A 47 8.58 4.72 12.44
N ASN A 48 9.42 5.10 11.48
CA ASN A 48 10.63 5.89 11.73
C ASN A 48 10.34 7.21 12.45
N PHE A 49 9.21 7.86 12.11
CA PHE A 49 8.80 9.08 12.80
C PHE A 49 8.64 8.87 14.31
N ASN A 50 8.03 7.74 14.71
CA ASN A 50 7.85 7.43 16.12
C ASN A 50 9.19 7.14 16.82
N VAL A 51 10.13 6.52 16.11
CA VAL A 51 11.48 6.22 16.63
C VAL A 51 12.29 7.49 16.83
N ALA A 52 12.19 8.43 15.91
CA ALA A 52 13.02 9.63 15.87
C ALA A 52 12.50 10.79 16.74
N GLN A 53 11.34 10.70 17.38
CA GLN A 53 10.71 11.82 18.09
C GLN A 53 11.61 12.47 19.12
N ASN A 54 12.27 11.68 19.98
CA ASN A 54 13.15 12.21 21.02
C ASN A 54 14.37 12.91 20.42
N ASP A 55 14.94 12.34 19.35
CA ASP A 55 16.10 12.90 18.66
C ASP A 55 15.71 14.20 17.90
N MET A 56 14.49 14.26 17.37
CA MET A 56 13.95 15.48 16.75
C MET A 56 13.76 16.62 17.78
N ILE A 57 13.29 16.29 18.98
CA ILE A 57 13.16 17.26 20.07
C ILE A 57 14.53 17.78 20.47
N SER A 58 15.48 16.89 20.78
CA SER A 58 16.80 17.27 21.30
C SER A 58 17.66 18.00 20.27
N THR A 59 17.55 17.64 18.98
CA THR A 59 18.40 18.19 17.91
C THR A 59 17.84 19.48 17.33
N TYR A 60 16.52 19.55 17.14
CA TYR A 60 15.87 20.66 16.41
C TYR A 60 15.00 21.56 17.30
N GLY A 61 14.88 21.25 18.59
CA GLY A 61 14.06 22.01 19.54
C GLY A 61 12.56 21.94 19.29
N LEU A 62 12.08 20.89 18.61
CA LEU A 62 10.66 20.69 18.36
C LEU A 62 9.93 20.38 19.66
N SER A 63 8.71 20.92 19.80
CA SER A 63 7.84 20.59 20.92
C SER A 63 7.02 19.32 20.65
N MET A 64 6.46 18.73 21.71
CA MET A 64 5.47 17.63 21.56
C MET A 64 4.25 18.05 20.73
N THR A 65 3.87 19.35 20.78
CA THR A 65 2.78 19.90 19.96
C THR A 65 3.16 19.89 18.48
N ASP A 66 4.40 20.25 18.13
CA ASP A 66 4.87 20.22 16.75
C ASP A 66 4.87 18.80 16.19
N LEU A 67 5.35 17.82 16.97
CA LEU A 67 5.29 16.40 16.60
C LEU A 67 3.85 15.92 16.44
N GLY A 68 2.95 16.38 17.31
CA GLY A 68 1.52 16.12 17.22
C GLY A 68 0.91 16.67 15.93
N LEU A 69 1.27 17.89 15.51
CA LEU A 69 0.82 18.50 14.26
C LEU A 69 1.32 17.74 13.02
N ILE A 70 2.58 17.30 13.04
CA ILE A 70 3.15 16.47 11.98
C ILE A 70 2.38 15.16 11.85
N GLY A 71 2.16 14.46 12.98
CA GLY A 71 1.40 13.20 13.03
C GLY A 71 -0.06 13.36 12.62
N LEU A 72 -0.70 14.47 13.00
CA LEU A 72 -2.08 14.80 12.63
C LEU A 72 -2.20 15.00 11.11
N GLY A 73 -1.27 15.73 10.49
CA GLY A 73 -1.22 15.91 9.04
C GLY A 73 -1.21 14.58 8.29
N PHE A 74 -0.34 13.66 8.72
CA PHE A 74 -0.30 12.29 8.18
C PHE A 74 -1.63 11.56 8.36
N SER A 75 -2.21 11.59 9.55
CA SER A 75 -3.41 10.83 9.90
C SER A 75 -4.62 11.28 9.10
N ILE A 76 -4.82 12.58 8.96
CA ILE A 76 -5.92 13.17 8.17
C ILE A 76 -5.79 12.77 6.70
N THR A 77 -4.61 12.99 6.10
CA THR A 77 -4.42 12.69 4.68
C THR A 77 -4.46 11.19 4.39
N TYR A 78 -3.99 10.35 5.33
CA TYR A 78 -4.12 8.91 5.24
C TYR A 78 -5.57 8.44 5.29
N GLY A 79 -6.39 8.99 6.18
CA GLY A 79 -7.81 8.68 6.29
C GLY A 79 -8.60 9.07 5.04
N ILE A 80 -8.45 10.33 4.59
CA ILE A 80 -9.07 10.83 3.36
C ILE A 80 -8.56 10.03 2.15
N GLY A 81 -7.27 9.80 2.09
CA GLY A 81 -6.61 9.08 1.03
C GLY A 81 -7.15 7.66 0.85
N LYS A 82 -7.45 6.94 1.93
CA LYS A 82 -8.05 5.59 1.84
C LYS A 82 -9.32 5.59 0.99
N THR A 83 -10.22 6.54 1.21
CA THR A 83 -11.48 6.64 0.46
C THR A 83 -11.24 7.06 -0.99
N VAL A 84 -10.48 8.15 -1.18
CA VAL A 84 -10.21 8.72 -2.51
C VAL A 84 -9.42 7.74 -3.37
N VAL A 85 -8.33 7.19 -2.83
CA VAL A 85 -7.45 6.29 -3.58
C VAL A 85 -8.14 4.96 -3.89
N SER A 86 -8.94 4.41 -2.97
CA SER A 86 -9.71 3.18 -3.22
C SER A 86 -10.69 3.37 -4.39
N TYR A 87 -11.38 4.50 -4.44
CA TYR A 87 -12.27 4.83 -5.55
C TYR A 87 -11.55 4.92 -6.90
N TYR A 88 -10.37 5.55 -6.93
CA TYR A 88 -9.58 5.67 -8.17
C TYR A 88 -8.83 4.39 -8.54
N ALA A 89 -8.43 3.57 -7.56
CA ALA A 89 -7.73 2.31 -7.80
C ALA A 89 -8.65 1.21 -8.33
N ASP A 90 -9.96 1.34 -8.07
CA ASP A 90 -10.94 0.41 -8.60
C ASP A 90 -10.95 0.42 -10.14
N GLY A 91 -10.87 -0.78 -10.76
CA GLY A 91 -10.72 -0.93 -12.21
C GLY A 91 -9.32 -0.58 -12.75
N LYS A 92 -8.33 -0.38 -11.87
CA LYS A 92 -6.92 -0.16 -12.23
C LYS A 92 -6.06 -1.37 -11.87
N ASN A 93 -4.82 -1.35 -12.35
CA ASN A 93 -3.80 -2.32 -11.98
C ASN A 93 -3.33 -2.05 -10.54
N THR A 94 -4.01 -2.66 -9.56
CA THR A 94 -3.78 -2.43 -8.13
C THR A 94 -2.39 -2.86 -7.70
N LYS A 95 -1.81 -3.87 -8.36
CA LYS A 95 -0.43 -4.31 -8.12
C LYS A 95 0.58 -3.23 -8.51
N GLN A 96 0.37 -2.50 -9.60
CA GLN A 96 1.25 -1.40 -10.00
C GLN A 96 1.04 -0.14 -9.17
N PHE A 97 -0.16 0.04 -8.68
CA PHE A 97 -0.53 1.22 -7.90
C PHE A 97 0.24 1.28 -6.57
N LEU A 98 0.37 0.16 -5.86
CA LEU A 98 1.08 0.11 -4.57
C LEU A 98 2.57 0.48 -4.68
N PRO A 99 3.40 -0.15 -5.55
CA PRO A 99 4.81 0.23 -5.66
C PRO A 99 5.01 1.66 -6.19
N PHE A 100 4.15 2.14 -7.08
CA PHE A 100 4.20 3.53 -7.54
C PHE A 100 3.96 4.51 -6.38
N MET A 101 2.94 4.29 -5.56
CA MET A 101 2.67 5.11 -4.38
C MET A 101 3.75 4.97 -3.30
N LEU A 102 4.40 3.80 -3.21
CA LEU A 102 5.55 3.61 -2.32
C LEU A 102 6.74 4.48 -2.75
N ILE A 103 7.02 4.59 -4.06
CA ILE A 103 8.05 5.50 -4.58
C ILE A 103 7.71 6.95 -4.21
N LEU A 104 6.48 7.39 -4.46
CA LEU A 104 6.05 8.75 -4.12
C LEU A 104 6.12 9.02 -2.61
N SER A 105 5.77 8.02 -1.79
CA SER A 105 5.91 8.12 -0.34
C SER A 105 7.38 8.24 0.09
N GLY A 106 8.28 7.46 -0.52
CA GLY A 106 9.72 7.56 -0.28
C GLY A 106 10.27 8.95 -0.66
N LEU A 107 9.84 9.49 -1.81
CA LEU A 107 10.21 10.85 -2.22
C LEU A 107 9.68 11.92 -1.26
N ALA A 108 8.44 11.78 -0.78
CA ALA A 108 7.89 12.68 0.22
C ALA A 108 8.67 12.60 1.54
N MET A 109 9.09 11.40 1.97
CA MET A 109 9.91 11.24 3.17
C MET A 109 11.34 11.77 2.99
N LEU A 110 11.91 11.77 1.80
CA LEU A 110 13.14 12.50 1.50
C LEU A 110 12.91 14.02 1.64
N GLY A 111 11.81 14.55 1.10
CA GLY A 111 11.43 15.95 1.31
C GLY A 111 11.27 16.32 2.80
N PHE A 112 10.67 15.41 3.58
CA PHE A 112 10.60 15.52 5.03
C PHE A 112 12.00 15.61 5.67
N SER A 113 12.93 14.75 5.23
CA SER A 113 14.31 14.76 5.73
C SER A 113 15.02 16.09 5.41
N PHE A 114 14.86 16.60 4.20
CA PHE A 114 15.45 17.89 3.81
C PHE A 114 14.84 19.08 4.56
N SER A 115 13.60 18.98 5.04
CA SER A 115 12.97 20.03 5.86
C SER A 115 13.64 20.21 7.23
N MET A 116 14.48 19.25 7.64
CA MET A 116 15.31 19.29 8.84
C MET A 116 16.76 19.73 8.57
N GLY A 117 17.09 20.07 7.32
CA GLY A 117 18.46 20.41 6.91
C GLY A 117 18.93 21.76 7.44
N GLY A 118 20.26 21.95 7.48
CA GLY A 118 20.89 23.24 7.85
C GLY A 118 20.79 23.62 9.33
N GLY A 119 20.48 22.69 10.23
CA GLY A 119 20.38 22.93 11.67
C GLY A 119 19.09 23.63 12.11
N SER A 120 18.21 23.96 11.19
CA SER A 120 16.86 24.47 11.45
C SER A 120 15.81 23.58 10.83
N ALA A 121 14.68 23.43 11.51
CA ALA A 121 13.56 22.64 11.04
C ALA A 121 12.42 23.55 10.58
N SER A 122 11.90 23.31 9.38
CA SER A 122 10.70 23.99 8.90
C SER A 122 9.46 23.13 9.22
N LEU A 123 8.74 23.46 10.29
CA LEU A 123 7.55 22.74 10.72
C LEU A 123 6.50 22.64 9.61
N PHE A 124 6.28 23.72 8.86
CA PHE A 124 5.33 23.70 7.74
C PHE A 124 5.71 22.68 6.68
N LEU A 125 6.97 22.62 6.26
CA LEU A 125 7.45 21.66 5.27
C LEU A 125 7.40 20.24 5.81
N MET A 126 7.72 20.03 7.09
CA MET A 126 7.63 18.72 7.75
C MET A 126 6.18 18.21 7.76
N VAL A 127 5.22 19.04 8.15
CA VAL A 127 3.79 18.70 8.11
C VAL A 127 3.36 18.39 6.68
N ALA A 128 3.74 19.23 5.70
CA ALA A 128 3.34 19.06 4.31
C ALA A 128 3.88 17.75 3.71
N PHE A 129 5.16 17.47 3.86
CA PHE A 129 5.76 16.25 3.31
C PHE A 129 5.30 14.98 4.01
N TYR A 130 5.12 15.03 5.35
CA TYR A 130 4.60 13.87 6.08
C TYR A 130 3.13 13.60 5.74
N ALA A 131 2.33 14.64 5.56
CA ALA A 131 0.95 14.55 5.08
C ALA A 131 0.89 13.95 3.66
N LEU A 132 1.75 14.39 2.73
CA LEU A 132 1.86 13.78 1.40
C LEU A 132 2.22 12.30 1.48
N SER A 133 3.18 11.94 2.34
CA SER A 133 3.53 10.55 2.58
C SER A 133 2.33 9.75 3.09
N GLY A 134 1.53 10.31 4.02
CA GLY A 134 0.30 9.71 4.52
C GLY A 134 -0.71 9.42 3.40
N PHE A 135 -0.94 10.40 2.54
CA PHE A 135 -1.82 10.23 1.37
C PHE A 135 -1.35 9.09 0.45
N PHE A 136 -0.07 9.05 0.09
CA PHE A 136 0.46 7.98 -0.77
C PHE A 136 0.42 6.61 -0.10
N GLN A 137 0.67 6.51 1.19
CA GLN A 137 0.62 5.25 1.95
C GLN A 137 -0.80 4.72 2.15
N SER A 138 -1.83 5.55 2.02
CA SER A 138 -3.22 5.13 2.15
C SER A 138 -3.64 4.04 1.17
N THR A 139 -2.93 3.95 0.04
CA THR A 139 -3.08 2.94 -1.01
C THR A 139 -2.74 1.51 -0.56
N GLY A 140 -1.84 1.36 0.41
CA GLY A 140 -1.19 0.09 0.74
C GLY A 140 -2.17 -1.04 1.03
N GLY A 141 -3.11 -0.82 1.94
CA GLY A 141 -4.12 -1.81 2.30
C GLY A 141 -5.07 -2.17 1.15
N PRO A 142 -5.81 -1.21 0.60
CA PRO A 142 -6.77 -1.47 -0.48
C PRO A 142 -6.15 -2.14 -1.71
N SER A 143 -5.00 -1.67 -2.18
CA SER A 143 -4.33 -2.25 -3.35
C SER A 143 -3.82 -3.66 -3.11
N SER A 144 -3.25 -3.93 -1.92
CA SER A 144 -2.80 -5.27 -1.55
C SER A 144 -3.97 -6.24 -1.45
N TYR A 145 -5.04 -5.83 -0.75
CA TYR A 145 -6.23 -6.64 -0.60
C TYR A 145 -6.83 -7.00 -1.96
N SER A 146 -7.05 -6.01 -2.83
CA SER A 146 -7.58 -6.21 -4.17
C SER A 146 -6.70 -7.14 -5.02
N THR A 147 -5.37 -6.99 -4.97
CA THR A 147 -4.45 -7.87 -5.70
C THR A 147 -4.52 -9.31 -5.17
N ILE A 148 -4.47 -9.51 -3.86
CA ILE A 148 -4.50 -10.85 -3.25
C ILE A 148 -5.82 -11.55 -3.57
N THR A 149 -6.96 -10.86 -3.46
CA THR A 149 -8.27 -11.47 -3.72
C THR A 149 -8.45 -11.92 -5.15
N LYS A 150 -7.90 -11.20 -6.12
CA LYS A 150 -7.92 -11.60 -7.54
C LYS A 150 -7.03 -12.81 -7.86
N TRP A 151 -6.00 -13.05 -7.04
CA TRP A 151 -5.06 -14.14 -7.25
C TRP A 151 -5.39 -15.39 -6.45
N THR A 152 -6.24 -15.32 -5.42
CA THR A 152 -6.43 -16.41 -4.46
C THR A 152 -7.83 -17.00 -4.52
N PRO A 153 -7.96 -18.33 -4.52
CA PRO A 153 -9.26 -19.00 -4.43
C PRO A 153 -9.91 -18.68 -3.07
N ARG A 154 -11.25 -18.64 -3.06
CA ARG A 154 -12.06 -18.23 -1.90
C ARG A 154 -11.75 -19.05 -0.64
N ASN A 155 -11.60 -20.36 -0.78
CA ASN A 155 -11.33 -21.27 0.33
C ASN A 155 -9.95 -21.06 1.00
N LYS A 156 -8.97 -20.44 0.31
CA LYS A 156 -7.62 -20.13 0.83
C LYS A 156 -7.38 -18.63 1.04
N ARG A 157 -8.29 -17.77 0.58
CA ARG A 157 -8.14 -16.32 0.60
C ARG A 157 -7.85 -15.77 2.01
N GLY A 158 -8.58 -16.26 3.03
CA GLY A 158 -8.37 -15.85 4.42
C GLY A 158 -6.95 -16.14 4.92
N SER A 159 -6.38 -17.29 4.57
CA SER A 159 -5.00 -17.65 4.97
C SER A 159 -3.96 -16.73 4.32
N TYR A 160 -4.10 -16.43 3.04
CA TYR A 160 -3.18 -15.52 2.35
C TYR A 160 -3.32 -14.08 2.84
N LEU A 161 -4.53 -13.61 3.11
CA LEU A 161 -4.75 -12.29 3.70
C LEU A 161 -4.20 -12.20 5.14
N GLY A 162 -4.38 -13.26 5.94
CA GLY A 162 -3.80 -13.35 7.29
C GLY A 162 -2.27 -13.29 7.26
N LEU A 163 -1.64 -14.05 6.37
CA LEU A 163 -0.19 -14.02 6.18
C LEU A 163 0.28 -12.63 5.70
N TRP A 164 -0.39 -12.03 4.72
CA TRP A 164 -0.08 -10.68 4.27
C TRP A 164 -0.22 -9.66 5.40
N ASN A 165 -1.22 -9.81 6.25
CA ASN A 165 -1.43 -8.90 7.38
C ASN A 165 -0.26 -8.90 8.38
N MET A 166 0.55 -9.95 8.44
CA MET A 166 1.78 -9.96 9.26
C MET A 166 2.84 -8.98 8.74
N SER A 167 2.81 -8.60 7.45
CA SER A 167 3.82 -7.74 6.84
C SER A 167 3.94 -6.38 7.53
N HIS A 168 2.83 -5.79 7.98
CA HIS A 168 2.87 -4.51 8.68
C HIS A 168 3.50 -4.61 10.08
N ASN A 169 3.32 -5.73 10.79
CA ASN A 169 3.98 -5.96 12.07
C ASN A 169 5.48 -6.14 11.88
N VAL A 170 5.91 -6.92 10.88
CA VAL A 170 7.33 -7.10 10.55
C VAL A 170 7.97 -5.77 10.13
N GLY A 171 7.29 -5.00 9.27
CA GLY A 171 7.75 -3.66 8.87
C GLY A 171 7.86 -2.69 10.04
N GLY A 172 6.87 -2.69 10.93
CA GLY A 172 6.85 -1.86 12.13
C GLY A 172 7.95 -2.24 13.12
N ALA A 173 8.16 -3.54 13.34
CA ALA A 173 9.22 -4.04 14.23
C ALA A 173 10.63 -3.75 13.68
N GLY A 174 10.83 -3.86 12.37
CA GLY A 174 12.11 -3.56 11.72
C GLY A 174 12.44 -2.08 11.61
N ALA A 175 11.46 -1.19 11.79
CA ALA A 175 11.62 0.25 11.54
C ALA A 175 12.72 0.88 12.40
N ALA A 176 12.78 0.55 13.71
CA ALA A 176 13.79 1.06 14.62
C ALA A 176 15.21 0.66 14.18
N GLY A 177 15.40 -0.63 13.85
CA GLY A 177 16.71 -1.13 13.40
C GLY A 177 17.19 -0.42 12.12
N VAL A 178 16.31 -0.28 11.14
CA VAL A 178 16.66 0.37 9.86
C VAL A 178 16.91 1.88 10.04
N ALA A 179 16.08 2.57 10.85
CA ALA A 179 16.26 3.98 11.16
C ALA A 179 17.60 4.25 11.87
N LEU A 180 17.88 3.50 12.95
CA LEU A 180 19.13 3.64 13.70
C LEU A 180 20.36 3.23 12.90
N PHE A 181 20.25 2.20 12.06
CA PHE A 181 21.34 1.85 11.13
C PHE A 181 21.64 3.01 10.18
N GLY A 182 20.61 3.62 9.58
CA GLY A 182 20.77 4.79 8.72
C GLY A 182 21.47 5.96 9.46
N ALA A 183 20.98 6.30 10.65
CA ALA A 183 21.59 7.38 11.44
C ALA A 183 23.05 7.07 11.80
N ASN A 184 23.31 5.96 12.46
CA ASN A 184 24.58 5.68 13.12
C ASN A 184 25.71 5.30 12.16
N TYR A 185 25.39 4.55 11.09
CA TYR A 185 26.43 4.00 10.20
C TYR A 185 26.57 4.74 8.87
N LEU A 186 25.53 5.47 8.43
CA LEU A 186 25.56 6.16 7.14
C LEU A 186 25.56 7.69 7.25
N PHE A 187 25.11 8.23 8.39
CA PHE A 187 24.94 9.66 8.62
C PHE A 187 25.55 10.16 9.95
N ASP A 188 26.59 9.51 10.45
CA ASP A 188 27.37 9.93 11.62
C ASP A 188 26.53 10.31 12.87
N GLY A 189 25.47 9.57 13.11
CA GLY A 189 24.54 9.81 14.21
C GLY A 189 23.46 10.89 13.93
N HIS A 190 23.44 11.48 12.75
CA HIS A 190 22.45 12.52 12.43
C HIS A 190 21.03 11.94 12.27
N VAL A 191 20.04 12.62 12.89
CA VAL A 191 18.60 12.26 12.84
C VAL A 191 18.07 12.12 11.40
N ILE A 192 18.59 12.92 10.48
CA ILE A 192 18.23 12.88 9.05
C ILE A 192 18.41 11.47 8.48
N GLY A 193 19.43 10.75 8.91
CA GLY A 193 19.70 9.37 8.46
C GLY A 193 18.58 8.37 8.81
N MET A 194 17.81 8.64 9.89
CA MET A 194 16.66 7.82 10.27
C MET A 194 15.54 7.85 9.21
N PHE A 195 15.52 8.85 8.35
CA PHE A 195 14.49 9.03 7.32
C PHE A 195 15.05 8.83 5.92
N VAL A 196 16.24 9.31 5.61
CA VAL A 196 16.84 9.22 4.26
C VAL A 196 17.06 7.75 3.88
N PHE A 197 17.73 6.98 4.74
CA PHE A 197 18.07 5.59 4.42
C PHE A 197 16.83 4.70 4.17
N PRO A 198 15.82 4.67 5.06
CA PRO A 198 14.59 3.93 4.80
C PRO A 198 13.82 4.43 3.57
N SER A 199 13.87 5.72 3.28
CA SER A 199 13.22 6.30 2.10
C SER A 199 13.85 5.80 0.80
N ILE A 200 15.18 5.68 0.77
CA ILE A 200 15.91 5.09 -0.37
C ILE A 200 15.50 3.62 -0.54
N ILE A 201 15.41 2.85 0.55
CA ILE A 201 14.91 1.46 0.50
C ILE A 201 13.50 1.43 -0.10
N ALA A 202 12.60 2.31 0.33
CA ALA A 202 11.24 2.36 -0.17
C ALA A 202 11.18 2.65 -1.68
N ILE A 203 12.00 3.57 -2.17
CA ILE A 203 12.10 3.90 -3.59
C ILE A 203 12.63 2.70 -4.39
N ILE A 204 13.68 2.05 -3.92
CA ILE A 204 14.26 0.85 -4.58
C ILE A 204 13.24 -0.29 -4.62
N VAL A 205 12.62 -0.60 -3.48
CA VAL A 205 11.56 -1.64 -3.38
C VAL A 205 10.38 -1.30 -4.30
N GLY A 206 10.02 -0.03 -4.39
CA GLY A 206 8.97 0.43 -5.30
C GLY A 206 9.32 0.16 -6.76
N PHE A 207 10.53 0.54 -7.22
CA PHE A 207 10.98 0.27 -8.60
C PHE A 207 11.06 -1.22 -8.91
N ILE A 208 11.61 -2.03 -8.00
CA ILE A 208 11.63 -3.48 -8.13
C ILE A 208 10.19 -4.03 -8.21
N GLY A 209 9.30 -3.58 -7.32
CA GLY A 209 7.91 -3.99 -7.29
C GLY A 209 7.15 -3.67 -8.58
N MET A 210 7.46 -2.55 -9.25
CA MET A 210 6.84 -2.24 -10.55
C MET A 210 7.23 -3.25 -11.64
N ARG A 211 8.40 -3.90 -11.55
CA ARG A 211 8.91 -4.80 -12.58
C ARG A 211 8.31 -6.21 -12.54
N PHE A 212 7.85 -6.69 -11.37
CA PHE A 212 7.43 -8.08 -11.15
C PHE A 212 5.93 -8.19 -10.87
N GLY A 213 5.32 -9.35 -11.24
CA GLY A 213 3.94 -9.69 -10.97
C GLY A 213 2.91 -8.88 -11.78
N SER A 214 1.65 -9.16 -11.54
CA SER A 214 0.49 -8.45 -12.10
C SER A 214 -0.67 -8.43 -11.11
N ASP A 215 -1.73 -7.70 -11.41
CA ASP A 215 -2.90 -7.56 -10.53
C ASP A 215 -3.85 -8.76 -10.57
N SER A 216 -3.80 -9.56 -11.64
CA SER A 216 -4.66 -10.74 -11.78
C SER A 216 -4.07 -11.81 -12.70
N PRO A 217 -4.57 -13.07 -12.64
CA PRO A 217 -4.17 -14.14 -13.55
C PRO A 217 -4.50 -13.85 -15.02
N GLU A 218 -5.55 -13.07 -15.29
CA GLU A 218 -5.99 -12.69 -16.62
C GLU A 218 -4.90 -11.91 -17.40
N ALA A 219 -4.01 -11.20 -16.70
CA ALA A 219 -2.87 -10.52 -17.32
C ALA A 219 -1.86 -11.47 -17.99
N TYR A 220 -1.88 -12.75 -17.58
CA TYR A 220 -1.07 -13.82 -18.15
C TYR A 220 -1.86 -14.74 -19.09
N GLY A 221 -3.15 -14.43 -19.36
CA GLY A 221 -4.03 -15.29 -20.14
C GLY A 221 -4.44 -16.57 -19.43
N LEU A 222 -4.39 -16.59 -18.10
CA LEU A 222 -4.76 -17.79 -17.32
C LEU A 222 -6.27 -17.91 -17.08
N GLY A 223 -7.05 -16.87 -17.35
CA GLY A 223 -8.47 -16.78 -17.00
C GLY A 223 -8.68 -16.30 -15.56
N LYS A 224 -9.92 -16.27 -15.11
CA LYS A 224 -10.26 -15.88 -13.72
C LYS A 224 -9.85 -16.98 -12.73
N VAL A 225 -9.56 -16.60 -11.47
CA VAL A 225 -9.14 -17.57 -10.44
C VAL A 225 -10.24 -18.58 -10.12
N GLU A 226 -11.50 -18.17 -10.21
CA GLU A 226 -12.67 -19.03 -10.03
C GLU A 226 -12.69 -20.17 -11.05
N GLU A 227 -12.39 -19.89 -12.32
CA GLU A 227 -12.27 -20.91 -13.38
C GLU A 227 -11.10 -21.87 -13.15
N LEU A 228 -9.96 -21.33 -12.67
CA LEU A 228 -8.76 -22.14 -12.40
C LEU A 228 -8.96 -23.16 -11.28
N PHE A 229 -9.83 -22.85 -10.30
CA PHE A 229 -10.01 -23.65 -9.09
C PHE A 229 -11.41 -24.27 -8.97
N ASP A 230 -12.20 -24.27 -10.06
CA ASP A 230 -13.55 -24.83 -10.13
C ASP A 230 -14.47 -24.29 -9.03
N GLU A 231 -14.39 -22.98 -8.76
CA GLU A 231 -15.23 -22.33 -7.77
C GLU A 231 -16.54 -21.88 -8.41
N ALA A 232 -17.66 -22.15 -7.74
CA ALA A 232 -18.95 -21.65 -8.18
C ALA A 232 -18.94 -20.11 -8.15
N VAL A 233 -19.31 -19.48 -9.26
CA VAL A 233 -19.55 -18.04 -9.31
C VAL A 233 -20.76 -17.76 -8.41
N SER A 234 -20.64 -16.86 -7.43
CA SER A 234 -21.77 -16.57 -6.57
C SER A 234 -22.85 -15.82 -7.36
N GLU A 235 -24.11 -16.05 -6.98
CA GLU A 235 -25.23 -15.31 -7.56
C GLU A 235 -25.06 -13.79 -7.40
N GLU A 236 -24.39 -13.34 -6.32
CA GLU A 236 -24.06 -11.95 -6.08
C GLU A 236 -23.05 -11.38 -7.09
N ASP A 237 -22.04 -12.16 -7.50
CA ASP A 237 -21.06 -11.72 -8.51
C ASP A 237 -21.72 -11.65 -9.89
N THR A 238 -22.61 -12.61 -10.20
CA THR A 238 -23.38 -12.61 -11.44
C THR A 238 -24.36 -11.43 -11.49
N ALA A 239 -25.06 -11.15 -10.41
CA ALA A 239 -25.97 -10.01 -10.30
C ALA A 239 -25.21 -8.66 -10.35
N ALA A 240 -24.00 -8.59 -9.84
CA ALA A 240 -23.18 -7.38 -9.92
C ALA A 240 -22.65 -7.13 -11.35
N GLU A 241 -22.35 -8.18 -12.11
CA GLU A 241 -22.01 -8.07 -13.54
C GLU A 241 -23.24 -7.73 -14.40
N GLU A 242 -24.42 -8.22 -14.09
CA GLU A 242 -25.67 -7.96 -14.81
C GLU A 242 -26.25 -6.56 -14.53
N ASN A 243 -26.15 -6.05 -13.31
CA ASN A 243 -26.76 -4.79 -12.92
C ASN A 243 -26.02 -3.52 -13.34
N GLN A 244 -24.92 -3.58 -14.06
CA GLN A 244 -24.16 -2.44 -14.61
C GLN A 244 -24.16 -1.15 -13.77
N MET A 245 -24.20 -1.27 -12.42
CA MET A 245 -24.25 -0.12 -11.53
C MET A 245 -22.98 0.72 -11.68
N THR A 246 -23.14 2.02 -11.74
CA THR A 246 -21.98 2.92 -11.77
C THR A 246 -21.25 2.87 -10.42
N LYS A 247 -19.94 3.13 -10.43
CA LYS A 247 -19.11 3.20 -9.21
C LYS A 247 -19.69 4.15 -8.18
N LYS A 248 -20.33 5.24 -8.62
CA LYS A 248 -20.96 6.24 -7.77
C LYS A 248 -22.20 5.64 -7.09
N GLU A 249 -23.02 4.90 -7.80
CA GLU A 249 -24.20 4.22 -7.24
C GLU A 249 -23.80 3.16 -6.24
N ILE A 250 -22.79 2.33 -6.55
CA ILE A 250 -22.25 1.34 -5.62
C ILE A 250 -21.76 2.02 -4.33
N PHE A 251 -21.00 3.12 -4.44
CA PHE A 251 -20.46 3.82 -3.28
C PHE A 251 -21.59 4.45 -2.43
N VAL A 252 -22.57 5.07 -3.06
CA VAL A 252 -23.69 5.71 -2.33
C VAL A 252 -24.61 4.68 -1.70
N GLU A 253 -25.05 3.67 -2.45
CA GLU A 253 -26.05 2.69 -1.96
C GLU A 253 -25.47 1.71 -0.94
N TYR A 254 -24.30 1.11 -1.26
CA TYR A 254 -23.76 0.02 -0.45
C TYR A 254 -22.76 0.48 0.62
N VAL A 255 -22.20 1.71 0.51
CA VAL A 255 -21.28 2.24 1.51
C VAL A 255 -21.92 3.33 2.34
N LEU A 256 -22.34 4.45 1.72
CA LEU A 256 -22.84 5.61 2.48
C LEU A 256 -24.20 5.39 3.13
N LYS A 257 -25.12 4.67 2.48
CA LYS A 257 -26.45 4.39 3.03
C LYS A 257 -26.48 3.14 3.92
N ASN A 258 -25.44 2.34 3.92
CA ASN A 258 -25.41 1.09 4.68
C ASN A 258 -25.13 1.33 6.16
N LYS A 259 -26.16 1.20 7.01
CA LYS A 259 -26.06 1.41 8.45
C LYS A 259 -25.08 0.44 9.14
N VAL A 260 -24.91 -0.79 8.60
CA VAL A 260 -23.99 -1.79 9.16
C VAL A 260 -22.54 -1.35 8.97
N ILE A 261 -22.20 -0.77 7.82
CA ILE A 261 -20.87 -0.22 7.57
C ILE A 261 -20.56 0.92 8.55
N TRP A 262 -21.50 1.82 8.77
CA TRP A 262 -21.33 2.92 9.76
C TRP A 262 -21.17 2.38 11.18
N LEU A 263 -21.96 1.37 11.57
CA LEU A 263 -21.84 0.74 12.87
C LEU A 263 -20.42 0.13 13.06
N LEU A 264 -19.91 -0.57 12.05
CA LEU A 264 -18.57 -1.13 12.08
C LEU A 264 -17.47 -0.05 12.11
N CYS A 265 -17.66 1.07 11.40
CA CYS A 265 -16.72 2.20 11.44
C CYS A 265 -16.66 2.85 12.83
N PHE A 266 -17.78 2.94 13.55
CA PHE A 266 -17.83 3.52 14.89
C PHE A 266 -17.40 2.53 15.98
N ALA A 267 -17.47 1.22 15.72
CA ALA A 267 -17.08 0.18 16.68
C ALA A 267 -15.56 -0.12 16.66
N ASN A 268 -14.83 0.40 15.67
CA ASN A 268 -13.40 0.13 15.45
C ASN A 268 -12.59 1.43 15.73
#